data_e904250afea32a7626fb3643a921a6f2
#
_entry.id   e904250afea32a7626fb3643a921a6f2
#
_cell.length_a   1.000
_cell.length_b   1.000
_cell.length_c   1.000
_cell.angle_alpha   90.00
_cell.angle_beta   90.00
_cell.angle_gamma   90.00
#
_symmetry.space_group_name_H-M   'P 1'
#
loop_
_entity.id
_entity.type
_entity.pdbx_description
1 polymer ?
#
loop_
_entity_poly.entity_id
_entity_poly.type
_entity_poly.pdbx_seq_one_letter_code
_entity_poly.pdbx_strand_id
1 'polypeptide(L)'
;MAKVLVVTSGKGGVGKTTTTAALGAALAQGGQSVCVVDFDVGLRNLDLIMGAERRVVYDLINVVNGDAKLPQALIKDKRVETLHLLPASQTRDKDALTDAGVARVMEELRDKFDWVICDSPAGIERGAQLAMHHADVAVVVTNPEVSSVRDSDRIIGLLDSKTAKAEKGEDMEKHLILSRYDPGRADRGDMLKTEDVLDILSIPLLAIIPESQEVLRASNLGCPVTLNNPLCAPARAYADAARRLKGEEVPMSLPVERKSFLDKLFMRRAA
;
A
#
# COMPACT_ATOMS: atom_id res chain seq x y z
N MET A 1 -4.36 -21.03 2.91
CA MET A 1 -3.66 -20.04 3.78
C MET A 1 -3.67 -18.69 3.09
N ALA A 2 -3.95 -17.61 3.83
CA ALA A 2 -3.92 -16.26 3.29
C ALA A 2 -2.55 -15.89 2.72
N LYS A 3 -2.54 -15.06 1.68
CA LYS A 3 -1.33 -14.40 1.18
C LYS A 3 -1.13 -13.11 1.99
N VAL A 4 0.00 -12.97 2.67
CA VAL A 4 0.36 -11.76 3.43
C VAL A 4 1.18 -10.84 2.55
N LEU A 5 0.69 -9.63 2.34
CA LEU A 5 1.33 -8.59 1.54
C LEU A 5 1.74 -7.44 2.47
N VAL A 6 2.98 -7.00 2.40
CA VAL A 6 3.40 -5.75 3.04
C VAL A 6 3.48 -4.63 2.03
N VAL A 7 2.91 -3.47 2.36
CA VAL A 7 3.09 -2.22 1.62
C VAL A 7 4.11 -1.38 2.38
N THR A 8 5.27 -1.15 1.79
CA THR A 8 6.40 -0.50 2.46
C THR A 8 7.09 0.56 1.60
N SER A 9 7.91 1.40 2.20
CA SER A 9 8.72 2.40 1.51
C SER A 9 9.84 2.91 2.39
N GLY A 10 10.91 3.39 1.79
CA GLY A 10 12.00 4.04 2.50
C GLY A 10 11.68 5.46 3.00
N LYS A 11 10.68 6.13 2.42
CA LYS A 11 10.37 7.55 2.68
C LYS A 11 8.92 7.72 3.12
N GLY A 12 8.67 8.68 4.02
CA GLY A 12 7.32 9.10 4.41
C GLY A 12 6.59 9.85 3.30
N GLY A 13 5.25 9.77 3.27
CA GLY A 13 4.43 10.56 2.36
C GLY A 13 4.38 10.09 0.90
N VAL A 14 4.99 8.96 0.55
CA VAL A 14 4.97 8.40 -0.82
C VAL A 14 3.64 7.70 -1.19
N GLY A 15 2.72 7.52 -0.24
CA GLY A 15 1.39 6.96 -0.48
C GLY A 15 1.20 5.50 -0.06
N LYS A 16 1.99 4.96 0.88
CA LYS A 16 1.81 3.59 1.42
C LYS A 16 0.39 3.32 1.91
N THR A 17 -0.07 4.08 2.87
CA THR A 17 -1.40 3.93 3.49
C THR A 17 -2.53 4.05 2.46
N THR A 18 -2.40 4.99 1.51
CA THR A 18 -3.32 5.10 0.38
C THR A 18 -3.31 3.85 -0.50
N THR A 19 -2.11 3.32 -0.79
CA THR A 19 -1.93 2.09 -1.57
C THR A 19 -2.52 0.88 -0.84
N THR A 20 -2.26 0.75 0.47
CA THR A 20 -2.84 -0.31 1.31
C THR A 20 -4.36 -0.30 1.26
N ALA A 21 -4.98 0.85 1.49
CA ALA A 21 -6.44 1.00 1.44
C ALA A 21 -7.01 0.72 0.03
N ALA A 22 -6.34 1.23 -1.02
CA ALA A 22 -6.81 1.07 -2.40
C ALA A 22 -6.68 -0.37 -2.91
N LEU A 23 -5.56 -1.05 -2.64
CA LEU A 23 -5.35 -2.46 -3.00
C LEU A 23 -6.29 -3.36 -2.21
N GLY A 24 -6.43 -3.13 -0.88
CA GLY A 24 -7.33 -3.90 -0.04
C GLY A 24 -8.78 -3.82 -0.53
N ALA A 25 -9.24 -2.61 -0.85
CA ALA A 25 -10.58 -2.40 -1.39
C ALA A 25 -10.75 -3.02 -2.79
N ALA A 26 -9.76 -2.94 -3.67
CA ALA A 26 -9.82 -3.53 -5.01
C ALA A 26 -9.85 -5.07 -4.97
N LEU A 27 -9.04 -5.71 -4.11
CA LEU A 27 -9.06 -7.16 -3.90
C LEU A 27 -10.40 -7.62 -3.34
N ALA A 28 -10.96 -6.88 -2.37
CA ALA A 28 -12.25 -7.20 -1.77
C ALA A 28 -13.41 -7.04 -2.78
N GLN A 29 -13.39 -6.00 -3.62
CA GLN A 29 -14.33 -5.86 -4.75
C GLN A 29 -14.20 -7.02 -5.75
N GLY A 30 -13.00 -7.57 -5.89
CA GLY A 30 -12.71 -8.77 -6.69
C GLY A 30 -13.13 -10.09 -6.03
N GLY A 31 -13.90 -10.06 -4.93
CA GLY A 31 -14.47 -11.24 -4.25
C GLY A 31 -13.56 -11.90 -3.22
N GLN A 32 -12.41 -11.29 -2.90
CA GLN A 32 -11.51 -11.81 -1.88
C GLN A 32 -11.92 -11.35 -0.47
N SER A 33 -11.71 -12.18 0.54
CA SER A 33 -11.79 -11.74 1.94
C SER A 33 -10.45 -11.09 2.32
N VAL A 34 -10.48 -9.82 2.75
CA VAL A 34 -9.28 -9.00 2.94
C VAL A 34 -9.27 -8.37 4.33
N CYS A 35 -8.13 -8.45 5.00
CA CYS A 35 -7.84 -7.64 6.18
C CYS A 35 -6.68 -6.69 5.90
N VAL A 36 -6.88 -5.39 6.06
CA VAL A 36 -5.79 -4.41 6.09
C VAL A 36 -5.39 -4.15 7.53
N VAL A 37 -4.09 -4.17 7.82
CA VAL A 37 -3.54 -4.04 9.18
C VAL A 37 -2.63 -2.83 9.22
N ASP A 38 -2.89 -1.90 10.14
CA ASP A 38 -2.07 -0.71 10.32
C ASP A 38 -0.98 -0.97 11.38
N PHE A 39 0.30 -0.92 10.95
CA PHE A 39 1.47 -1.04 11.82
C PHE A 39 2.08 0.32 12.19
N ASP A 40 1.49 1.44 11.72
CA ASP A 40 2.00 2.79 12.02
C ASP A 40 1.49 3.30 13.37
N VAL A 41 2.00 2.65 14.44
CA VAL A 41 1.66 2.98 15.82
C VAL A 41 2.04 4.43 16.14
N GLY A 42 1.09 5.16 16.70
CA GLY A 42 1.20 6.57 17.06
C GLY A 42 0.59 7.52 16.04
N LEU A 43 0.72 7.26 14.73
CA LEU A 43 0.10 8.10 13.69
C LEU A 43 -1.30 7.64 13.30
N ARG A 44 -1.52 6.32 13.14
CA ARG A 44 -2.83 5.72 12.84
C ARG A 44 -3.58 6.46 11.73
N ASN A 45 -3.14 6.26 10.49
CA ASN A 45 -3.71 6.98 9.34
C ASN A 45 -4.65 6.11 8.48
N LEU A 46 -4.55 4.78 8.57
CA LEU A 46 -5.31 3.88 7.71
C LEU A 46 -6.83 3.93 8.00
N ASP A 47 -7.22 4.04 9.26
CA ASP A 47 -8.61 4.16 9.67
C ASP A 47 -9.26 5.47 9.19
N LEU A 48 -8.50 6.58 9.11
CA LEU A 48 -8.96 7.84 8.54
C LEU A 48 -9.25 7.70 7.04
N ILE A 49 -8.31 7.10 6.29
CA ILE A 49 -8.49 6.88 4.84
C ILE A 49 -9.66 5.92 4.55
N MET A 50 -9.95 5.01 5.47
CA MET A 50 -11.07 4.07 5.35
C MET A 50 -12.38 4.57 5.98
N GLY A 51 -12.38 5.73 6.63
CA GLY A 51 -13.56 6.31 7.30
C GLY A 51 -14.05 5.45 8.47
N ALA A 52 -13.12 4.86 9.20
CA ALA A 52 -13.38 3.94 10.30
C ALA A 52 -12.99 4.53 11.68
N GLU A 53 -12.43 5.73 11.74
CA GLU A 53 -11.82 6.33 12.92
C GLU A 53 -12.74 6.37 14.16
N ARG A 54 -14.04 6.59 13.95
CA ARG A 54 -15.05 6.64 15.03
C ARG A 54 -15.54 5.27 15.48
N ARG A 55 -15.10 4.20 14.86
CA ARG A 55 -15.49 2.82 15.15
C ARG A 55 -14.41 2.01 15.86
N VAL A 56 -13.25 2.60 16.09
CA VAL A 56 -12.13 1.94 16.76
C VAL A 56 -12.41 1.87 18.26
N VAL A 57 -12.57 0.66 18.77
CA VAL A 57 -12.72 0.37 20.21
C VAL A 57 -11.46 -0.32 20.73
N TYR A 58 -10.96 -1.30 19.99
CA TYR A 58 -9.71 -1.99 20.22
C TYR A 58 -8.81 -1.89 18.99
N ASP A 59 -7.51 -1.99 19.21
CA ASP A 59 -6.48 -1.84 18.19
C ASP A 59 -5.53 -3.06 18.15
N LEU A 60 -4.58 -3.06 17.24
CA LEU A 60 -3.57 -4.11 17.09
C LEU A 60 -2.84 -4.41 18.40
N ILE A 61 -2.47 -3.38 19.17
CA ILE A 61 -1.73 -3.57 20.43
C ILE A 61 -2.60 -4.26 21.48
N ASN A 62 -3.89 -3.94 21.57
CA ASN A 62 -4.79 -4.65 22.48
C ASN A 62 -4.85 -6.16 22.17
N VAL A 63 -4.85 -6.52 20.89
CA VAL A 63 -4.85 -7.94 20.48
C VAL A 63 -3.49 -8.60 20.75
N VAL A 64 -2.38 -7.92 20.44
CA VAL A 64 -1.01 -8.39 20.71
C VAL A 64 -0.80 -8.66 22.19
N ASN A 65 -1.29 -7.81 23.06
CA ASN A 65 -1.15 -7.94 24.52
C ASN A 65 -2.18 -8.90 25.15
N GLY A 66 -3.20 -9.33 24.40
CA GLY A 66 -4.30 -10.17 24.92
C GLY A 66 -5.38 -9.41 25.68
N ASP A 67 -5.37 -8.08 25.63
CA ASP A 67 -6.41 -7.20 26.21
C ASP A 67 -7.75 -7.33 25.45
N ALA A 68 -7.70 -7.75 24.18
CA ALA A 68 -8.87 -8.02 23.34
C ALA A 68 -8.62 -9.23 22.43
N LYS A 69 -9.71 -9.89 22.02
CA LYS A 69 -9.67 -10.93 20.99
C LYS A 69 -9.67 -10.27 19.60
N LEU A 70 -9.02 -10.89 18.61
CA LEU A 70 -8.97 -10.38 17.23
C LEU A 70 -10.34 -9.96 16.67
N PRO A 71 -11.43 -10.75 16.80
CA PRO A 71 -12.75 -10.34 16.28
C PRO A 71 -13.32 -9.06 16.91
N GLN A 72 -12.88 -8.67 18.11
CA GLN A 72 -13.34 -7.45 18.78
C GLN A 72 -12.61 -6.19 18.26
N ALA A 73 -11.41 -6.36 17.71
CA ALA A 73 -10.61 -5.27 17.13
C ALA A 73 -10.82 -5.10 15.61
N LEU A 74 -11.32 -6.15 14.93
CA LEU A 74 -11.61 -6.10 13.51
C LEU A 74 -12.80 -5.19 13.20
N ILE A 75 -12.59 -4.24 12.31
CA ILE A 75 -13.63 -3.31 11.85
C ILE A 75 -14.02 -3.69 10.41
N LYS A 76 -15.23 -4.19 10.21
CA LYS A 76 -15.78 -4.49 8.88
C LYS A 76 -16.05 -3.18 8.12
N ASP A 77 -15.63 -3.07 6.86
CA ASP A 77 -15.98 -1.92 6.02
C ASP A 77 -17.49 -1.86 5.76
N LYS A 78 -18.04 -0.65 5.71
CA LYS A 78 -19.50 -0.43 5.51
C LYS A 78 -19.94 -0.60 4.06
N ARG A 79 -19.00 -0.50 3.12
CA ARG A 79 -19.26 -0.49 1.66
C ARG A 79 -18.94 -1.84 1.03
N VAL A 80 -17.97 -2.57 1.57
CA VAL A 80 -17.53 -3.87 1.05
C VAL A 80 -17.44 -4.86 2.22
N GLU A 81 -18.35 -5.80 2.26
CA GLU A 81 -18.51 -6.72 3.40
C GLU A 81 -17.29 -7.63 3.66
N THR A 82 -16.53 -7.94 2.63
CA THR A 82 -15.36 -8.81 2.69
C THR A 82 -14.08 -8.06 3.08
N LEU A 83 -14.15 -6.71 3.25
CA LEU A 83 -13.03 -5.87 3.65
C LEU A 83 -13.08 -5.57 5.15
N HIS A 84 -11.98 -5.84 5.84
CA HIS A 84 -11.81 -5.56 7.27
C HIS A 84 -10.55 -4.74 7.51
N LEU A 85 -10.56 -3.97 8.60
CA LEU A 85 -9.44 -3.19 9.11
C LEU A 85 -9.09 -3.63 10.51
N LEU A 86 -7.81 -3.84 10.78
CA LEU A 86 -7.23 -3.90 12.12
C LEU A 86 -6.40 -2.63 12.33
N PRO A 87 -6.88 -1.65 13.11
CA PRO A 87 -6.24 -0.34 13.24
C PRO A 87 -5.00 -0.40 14.16
N ALA A 88 -4.07 0.54 13.96
CA ALA A 88 -2.97 0.80 14.88
C ALA A 88 -3.45 1.49 16.16
N SER A 89 -2.62 1.49 17.22
CA SER A 89 -2.83 2.28 18.41
C SER A 89 -2.36 3.73 18.23
N GLN A 90 -3.11 4.69 18.77
CA GLN A 90 -2.71 6.09 18.84
C GLN A 90 -1.93 6.45 20.12
N THR A 91 -2.20 5.74 21.20
CA THR A 91 -1.80 6.15 22.56
C THR A 91 -0.71 5.29 23.16
N ARG A 92 -0.38 4.15 22.53
CA ARG A 92 0.64 3.23 23.04
C ARG A 92 1.96 3.39 22.29
N ASP A 93 3.04 3.02 22.97
CA ASP A 93 4.39 3.04 22.42
C ASP A 93 4.59 1.91 21.40
N LYS A 94 5.44 2.13 20.39
CA LYS A 94 5.86 1.13 19.39
C LYS A 94 6.47 -0.12 20.02
N ASP A 95 7.09 0.01 21.20
CA ASP A 95 7.67 -1.09 21.95
C ASP A 95 6.64 -2.09 22.52
N ALA A 96 5.35 -1.72 22.52
CA ALA A 96 4.27 -2.61 22.89
C ALA A 96 3.99 -3.71 21.84
N LEU A 97 4.49 -3.58 20.61
CA LEU A 97 4.43 -4.64 19.59
C LEU A 97 5.53 -5.68 19.86
N THR A 98 5.16 -6.80 20.48
CA THR A 98 6.09 -7.92 20.69
C THR A 98 6.08 -8.87 19.47
N ASP A 99 7.25 -9.47 19.16
CA ASP A 99 7.38 -10.41 18.02
C ASP A 99 6.41 -11.60 18.16
N ALA A 100 6.35 -12.21 19.36
CA ALA A 100 5.46 -13.34 19.63
C ALA A 100 3.98 -12.98 19.55
N GLY A 101 3.60 -11.78 20.01
CA GLY A 101 2.23 -11.29 19.93
C GLY A 101 1.80 -11.00 18.50
N VAL A 102 2.68 -10.37 17.72
CA VAL A 102 2.45 -10.11 16.28
C VAL A 102 2.33 -11.43 15.52
N ALA A 103 3.25 -12.40 15.75
CA ALA A 103 3.20 -13.72 15.11
C ALA A 103 1.84 -14.41 15.33
N ARG A 104 1.36 -14.44 16.58
CA ARG A 104 0.04 -15.00 16.91
C ARG A 104 -1.10 -14.32 16.18
N VAL A 105 -1.10 -12.99 16.13
CA VAL A 105 -2.14 -12.22 15.41
C VAL A 105 -2.09 -12.51 13.91
N MET A 106 -0.90 -12.59 13.32
CA MET A 106 -0.72 -12.88 11.89
C MET A 106 -1.20 -14.30 11.55
N GLU A 107 -0.98 -15.29 12.41
CA GLU A 107 -1.51 -16.65 12.25
C GLU A 107 -3.06 -16.65 12.27
N GLU A 108 -3.69 -15.98 13.26
CA GLU A 108 -5.14 -15.88 13.30
C GLU A 108 -5.74 -15.18 12.07
N LEU A 109 -5.04 -14.16 11.53
CA LEU A 109 -5.46 -13.47 10.32
C LEU A 109 -5.33 -14.37 9.08
N ARG A 110 -4.25 -15.16 8.99
CA ARG A 110 -4.04 -16.11 7.89
C ARG A 110 -5.14 -17.18 7.81
N ASP A 111 -5.73 -17.55 8.93
CA ASP A 111 -6.80 -18.55 8.98
C ASP A 111 -8.17 -17.98 8.59
N LYS A 112 -8.34 -16.65 8.62
CA LYS A 112 -9.65 -15.99 8.44
C LYS A 112 -9.83 -15.28 7.10
N PHE A 113 -8.75 -14.92 6.43
CA PHE A 113 -8.78 -14.08 5.24
C PHE A 113 -8.04 -14.74 4.08
N ASP A 114 -8.38 -14.35 2.85
CA ASP A 114 -7.60 -14.72 1.64
C ASP A 114 -6.35 -13.85 1.52
N TRP A 115 -6.46 -12.58 1.92
CA TRP A 115 -5.39 -11.60 1.90
C TRP A 115 -5.28 -10.83 3.21
N VAL A 116 -4.06 -10.68 3.69
CA VAL A 116 -3.71 -9.78 4.79
C VAL A 116 -2.74 -8.75 4.24
N ILE A 117 -3.09 -7.45 4.29
CA ILE A 117 -2.25 -6.38 3.78
C ILE A 117 -1.75 -5.52 4.95
N CYS A 118 -0.45 -5.54 5.19
CA CYS A 118 0.19 -4.80 6.26
C CYS A 118 0.64 -3.41 5.75
N ASP A 119 0.07 -2.34 6.30
CA ASP A 119 0.56 -0.98 6.10
C ASP A 119 1.76 -0.73 7.03
N SER A 120 2.97 -0.64 6.47
CA SER A 120 4.15 -0.42 7.30
C SER A 120 4.36 1.08 7.58
N PRO A 121 4.91 1.46 8.73
CA PRO A 121 5.48 2.80 8.89
C PRO A 121 6.60 3.02 7.88
N ALA A 122 6.98 4.29 7.65
CA ALA A 122 8.08 4.61 6.76
C ALA A 122 9.43 4.24 7.39
N GLY A 123 10.40 3.86 6.54
CA GLY A 123 11.77 3.62 6.96
C GLY A 123 12.05 2.19 7.42
N ILE A 124 13.04 2.05 8.27
CA ILE A 124 13.70 0.77 8.60
C ILE A 124 13.60 0.42 10.09
N GLU A 125 12.82 1.18 10.85
CA GLU A 125 12.67 0.98 12.30
C GLU A 125 11.90 -0.31 12.62
N ARG A 126 11.87 -0.70 13.90
CA ARG A 126 11.25 -1.93 14.40
C ARG A 126 9.82 -2.15 13.89
N GLY A 127 8.97 -1.11 13.90
CA GLY A 127 7.59 -1.23 13.40
C GLY A 127 7.50 -1.66 11.93
N ALA A 128 8.37 -1.09 11.08
CA ALA A 128 8.48 -1.48 9.68
C ALA A 128 8.99 -2.93 9.53
N GLN A 129 9.99 -3.32 10.33
CA GLN A 129 10.53 -4.69 10.31
C GLN A 129 9.48 -5.71 10.73
N LEU A 130 8.68 -5.43 11.77
CA LEU A 130 7.57 -6.29 12.20
C LEU A 130 6.50 -6.46 11.12
N ALA A 131 6.14 -5.36 10.42
CA ALA A 131 5.20 -5.42 9.31
C ALA A 131 5.73 -6.27 8.14
N MET A 132 7.05 -6.20 7.85
CA MET A 132 7.70 -6.94 6.76
C MET A 132 7.97 -8.41 7.10
N HIS A 133 8.21 -8.73 8.37
CA HIS A 133 8.74 -10.04 8.79
C HIS A 133 7.85 -11.21 8.35
N HIS A 134 6.53 -11.08 8.47
CA HIS A 134 5.57 -12.14 8.16
C HIS A 134 5.04 -12.12 6.72
N ALA A 135 5.54 -11.24 5.87
CA ALA A 135 5.03 -11.07 4.52
C ALA A 135 5.49 -12.18 3.55
N ASP A 136 4.59 -12.59 2.67
CA ASP A 136 4.87 -13.49 1.55
C ASP A 136 5.26 -12.70 0.29
N VAL A 137 4.71 -11.47 0.17
CA VAL A 137 4.90 -10.55 -0.94
C VAL A 137 5.14 -9.14 -0.40
N ALA A 138 6.02 -8.40 -1.02
CA ALA A 138 6.24 -6.99 -0.72
C ALA A 138 5.86 -6.10 -1.91
N VAL A 139 5.11 -5.02 -1.63
CA VAL A 139 4.88 -3.92 -2.55
C VAL A 139 5.67 -2.71 -2.04
N VAL A 140 6.74 -2.37 -2.74
CA VAL A 140 7.55 -1.19 -2.47
C VAL A 140 6.93 -0.01 -3.19
N VAL A 141 6.52 1.01 -2.42
CA VAL A 141 5.93 2.24 -2.96
C VAL A 141 6.97 3.34 -2.98
N THR A 142 7.20 3.94 -4.12
CA THR A 142 8.12 5.09 -4.27
C THR A 142 7.55 6.18 -5.17
N ASN A 143 8.00 7.41 -4.95
CA ASN A 143 7.82 8.49 -5.90
C ASN A 143 9.01 8.51 -6.87
N PRO A 144 8.87 9.01 -8.10
CA PRO A 144 9.96 9.11 -9.09
C PRO A 144 10.92 10.28 -8.76
N GLU A 145 11.43 10.29 -7.54
CA GLU A 145 12.39 11.25 -7.00
C GLU A 145 13.66 10.50 -6.59
N VAL A 146 14.85 11.03 -6.88
CA VAL A 146 16.14 10.38 -6.59
C VAL A 146 16.26 9.94 -5.13
N SER A 147 15.86 10.79 -4.17
CA SER A 147 15.89 10.45 -2.75
C SER A 147 14.97 9.30 -2.38
N SER A 148 13.73 9.29 -2.91
CA SER A 148 12.74 8.22 -2.66
C SER A 148 13.21 6.88 -3.24
N VAL A 149 13.77 6.89 -4.44
CA VAL A 149 14.27 5.69 -5.11
C VAL A 149 15.46 5.10 -4.34
N ARG A 150 16.42 5.95 -3.90
CA ARG A 150 17.55 5.51 -3.08
C ARG A 150 17.12 4.91 -1.74
N ASP A 151 16.12 5.52 -1.08
CA ASP A 151 15.60 4.99 0.18
C ASP A 151 14.82 3.68 -0.05
N SER A 152 14.18 3.51 -1.21
CA SER A 152 13.49 2.28 -1.59
C SER A 152 14.47 1.12 -1.87
N ASP A 153 15.64 1.39 -2.44
CA ASP A 153 16.71 0.40 -2.62
C ASP A 153 17.17 -0.20 -1.28
N ARG A 154 17.29 0.65 -0.24
CA ARG A 154 17.59 0.18 1.12
C ARG A 154 16.50 -0.74 1.69
N ILE A 155 15.22 -0.43 1.42
CA ILE A 155 14.10 -1.29 1.85
C ILE A 155 14.17 -2.64 1.15
N ILE A 156 14.49 -2.68 -0.14
CA ILE A 156 14.65 -3.94 -0.89
C ILE A 156 15.73 -4.81 -0.23
N GLY A 157 16.88 -4.23 0.12
CA GLY A 157 17.93 -4.96 0.85
C GLY A 157 17.49 -5.48 2.23
N LEU A 158 16.59 -4.77 2.93
CA LEU A 158 16.01 -5.27 4.19
C LEU A 158 15.03 -6.42 3.96
N LEU A 159 14.20 -6.34 2.93
CA LEU A 159 13.30 -7.43 2.56
C LEU A 159 14.06 -8.73 2.26
N ASP A 160 15.25 -8.61 1.67
CA ASP A 160 16.12 -9.74 1.34
C ASP A 160 16.92 -10.29 2.55
N SER A 161 16.94 -9.58 3.68
CA SER A 161 17.80 -9.97 4.81
C SER A 161 17.09 -10.11 6.17
N LYS A 162 15.87 -9.55 6.34
CA LYS A 162 15.23 -9.41 7.66
C LYS A 162 13.80 -9.96 7.72
N THR A 163 13.38 -10.75 6.75
CA THR A 163 12.05 -11.37 6.72
C THR A 163 12.14 -12.84 7.11
N ALA A 164 11.01 -13.44 7.54
CA ALA A 164 10.94 -14.86 7.86
C ALA A 164 11.31 -15.76 6.65
N LYS A 165 11.09 -15.28 5.43
CA LYS A 165 11.55 -15.96 4.20
C LYS A 165 13.07 -15.89 4.07
N ALA A 166 13.66 -14.72 4.23
CA ALA A 166 15.10 -14.54 4.16
C ALA A 166 15.84 -15.39 5.21
N GLU A 167 15.31 -15.51 6.43
CA GLU A 167 15.84 -16.36 7.49
C GLU A 167 15.84 -17.86 7.11
N LYS A 168 14.92 -18.28 6.24
CA LYS A 168 14.84 -19.65 5.69
C LYS A 168 15.62 -19.83 4.40
N GLY A 169 16.26 -18.77 3.87
CA GLY A 169 16.91 -18.77 2.57
C GLY A 169 15.96 -18.80 1.38
N GLU A 170 14.71 -18.36 1.57
CA GLU A 170 13.68 -18.27 0.54
C GLU A 170 13.62 -16.84 -0.02
N ASP A 171 13.46 -16.72 -1.33
CA ASP A 171 13.24 -15.42 -1.98
C ASP A 171 11.83 -14.88 -1.71
N MET A 172 11.74 -13.57 -1.42
CA MET A 172 10.49 -12.87 -1.32
C MET A 172 10.06 -12.31 -2.69
N GLU A 173 8.80 -12.54 -3.05
CA GLU A 173 8.18 -11.87 -4.20
C GLU A 173 8.09 -10.36 -3.91
N LYS A 174 8.70 -9.53 -4.77
CA LYS A 174 8.76 -8.07 -4.62
C LYS A 174 8.20 -7.38 -5.85
N HIS A 175 7.43 -6.31 -5.63
CA HIS A 175 6.86 -5.50 -6.69
C HIS A 175 7.02 -4.02 -6.40
N LEU A 176 7.11 -3.22 -7.46
CA LEU A 176 7.17 -1.77 -7.41
C LEU A 176 5.81 -1.15 -7.72
N ILE A 177 5.36 -0.21 -6.91
CA ILE A 177 4.36 0.79 -7.28
C ILE A 177 5.03 2.16 -7.37
N LEU A 178 5.03 2.72 -8.57
CA LEU A 178 5.49 4.09 -8.81
C LEU A 178 4.31 5.03 -8.63
N SER A 179 4.32 5.81 -7.56
CA SER A 179 3.21 6.68 -7.16
C SER A 179 3.44 8.14 -7.55
N ARG A 180 2.37 8.92 -7.68
CA ARG A 180 2.38 10.34 -8.05
C ARG A 180 3.15 10.62 -9.34
N TYR A 181 3.02 9.75 -10.30
CA TYR A 181 3.69 9.89 -11.58
C TYR A 181 2.98 10.93 -12.46
N ASP A 182 3.75 11.84 -13.01
CA ASP A 182 3.30 12.83 -13.99
C ASP A 182 4.17 12.74 -15.25
N PRO A 183 3.63 12.24 -16.39
CA PRO A 183 4.40 12.07 -17.63
C PRO A 183 5.00 13.38 -18.12
N GLY A 184 4.26 14.50 -18.03
CA GLY A 184 4.76 15.80 -18.49
C GLY A 184 5.94 16.31 -17.67
N ARG A 185 5.99 16.02 -16.36
CA ARG A 185 7.15 16.32 -15.50
C ARG A 185 8.33 15.41 -15.82
N ALA A 186 8.08 14.14 -16.10
CA ALA A 186 9.12 13.20 -16.49
C ALA A 186 9.77 13.58 -17.82
N ASP A 187 8.96 14.00 -18.82
CA ASP A 187 9.44 14.44 -20.13
C ASP A 187 10.29 15.73 -20.07
N ARG A 188 10.00 16.63 -19.10
CA ARG A 188 10.80 17.84 -18.86
C ARG A 188 12.04 17.63 -18.00
N GLY A 189 12.23 16.42 -17.44
CA GLY A 189 13.33 16.13 -16.53
C GLY A 189 13.12 16.60 -15.08
N ASP A 190 11.89 17.02 -14.72
CA ASP A 190 11.51 17.42 -13.36
C ASP A 190 11.25 16.21 -12.45
N MET A 191 11.27 15.00 -13.03
CA MET A 191 10.95 13.72 -12.38
C MET A 191 11.71 12.61 -13.10
N LEU A 192 12.11 11.56 -12.38
CA LEU A 192 12.71 10.38 -13.00
C LEU A 192 11.72 9.69 -13.94
N LYS A 193 12.20 9.17 -15.04
CA LYS A 193 11.39 8.31 -15.92
C LYS A 193 11.20 6.94 -15.27
N THR A 194 10.17 6.23 -15.68
CA THR A 194 9.88 4.88 -15.19
C THR A 194 11.06 3.92 -15.43
N GLU A 195 11.69 4.01 -16.60
CA GLU A 195 12.83 3.19 -16.99
C GLU A 195 14.02 3.39 -16.03
N ASP A 196 14.35 4.66 -15.70
CA ASP A 196 15.44 4.99 -14.77
C ASP A 196 15.20 4.40 -13.38
N VAL A 197 13.94 4.44 -12.90
CA VAL A 197 13.57 3.86 -11.60
C VAL A 197 13.68 2.34 -11.62
N LEU A 198 13.25 1.68 -12.69
CA LEU A 198 13.34 0.24 -12.84
C LEU A 198 14.79 -0.25 -12.95
N ASP A 199 15.64 0.48 -13.66
CA ASP A 199 17.07 0.18 -13.78
C ASP A 199 17.78 0.22 -12.40
N ILE A 200 17.38 1.18 -11.54
CA ILE A 200 17.96 1.31 -10.20
C ILE A 200 17.44 0.24 -9.25
N LEU A 201 16.12 0.02 -9.19
CA LEU A 201 15.51 -0.85 -8.17
C LEU A 201 15.50 -2.33 -8.57
N SER A 202 15.55 -2.64 -9.85
CA SER A 202 15.62 -4.00 -10.41
C SER A 202 14.54 -4.96 -9.88
N ILE A 203 13.34 -4.45 -9.57
CA ILE A 203 12.17 -5.25 -9.18
C ILE A 203 11.00 -5.01 -10.14
N PRO A 204 10.12 -6.03 -10.35
CA PRO A 204 9.00 -5.93 -11.28
C PRO A 204 8.05 -4.78 -10.95
N LEU A 205 7.64 -4.04 -11.97
CA LEU A 205 6.64 -2.99 -11.88
C LEU A 205 5.23 -3.59 -11.77
N LEU A 206 4.52 -3.27 -10.68
CA LEU A 206 3.13 -3.69 -10.48
C LEU A 206 2.14 -2.68 -11.04
N ALA A 207 2.39 -1.37 -10.80
CA ALA A 207 1.55 -0.29 -11.32
C ALA A 207 2.27 1.07 -11.29
N ILE A 208 1.79 1.97 -12.17
CA ILE A 208 2.10 3.40 -12.13
C ILE A 208 0.83 4.13 -11.73
N ILE A 209 0.86 4.80 -10.59
CA ILE A 209 -0.28 5.57 -10.08
C ILE A 209 -0.08 7.03 -10.45
N PRO A 210 -0.92 7.59 -11.33
CA PRO A 210 -0.79 8.98 -11.72
C PRO A 210 -1.07 9.94 -10.56
N GLU A 211 -0.39 11.07 -10.53
CA GLU A 211 -0.73 12.17 -9.62
C GLU A 211 -2.15 12.65 -9.91
N SER A 212 -2.98 12.75 -8.88
CA SER A 212 -4.40 13.08 -9.06
C SER A 212 -5.04 13.65 -7.80
N GLN A 213 -5.82 14.71 -7.98
CA GLN A 213 -6.65 15.29 -6.93
C GLN A 213 -7.76 14.33 -6.44
N GLU A 214 -8.14 13.34 -7.25
CA GLU A 214 -9.12 12.34 -6.85
C GLU A 214 -8.65 11.48 -5.67
N VAL A 215 -7.36 11.19 -5.59
CA VAL A 215 -6.76 10.45 -4.46
C VAL A 215 -6.88 11.26 -3.17
N LEU A 216 -6.50 12.56 -3.21
CA LEU A 216 -6.60 13.45 -2.05
C LEU A 216 -8.06 13.63 -1.61
N ARG A 217 -8.98 13.84 -2.57
CA ARG A 217 -10.42 13.98 -2.30
C ARG A 217 -10.99 12.73 -1.65
N ALA A 218 -10.65 11.54 -2.16
CA ALA A 218 -11.08 10.26 -1.62
C ALA A 218 -10.58 10.06 -0.18
N SER A 219 -9.30 10.35 0.08
CA SER A 219 -8.71 10.30 1.43
C SER A 219 -9.42 11.24 2.41
N ASN A 220 -9.71 12.48 2.02
CA ASN A 220 -10.43 13.45 2.86
C ASN A 220 -11.88 13.03 3.13
N LEU A 221 -12.49 12.23 2.27
CA LEU A 221 -13.83 11.66 2.46
C LEU A 221 -13.83 10.37 3.29
N GLY A 222 -12.66 9.87 3.70
CA GLY A 222 -12.54 8.59 4.40
C GLY A 222 -13.01 7.42 3.52
N CYS A 223 -12.65 7.43 2.23
CA CYS A 223 -13.05 6.41 1.29
C CYS A 223 -11.87 6.05 0.36
N PRO A 224 -11.42 4.79 0.30
CA PRO A 224 -10.40 4.40 -0.67
C PRO A 224 -10.77 4.83 -2.09
N VAL A 225 -9.79 5.31 -2.86
CA VAL A 225 -10.04 5.88 -4.19
C VAL A 225 -10.72 4.89 -5.15
N THR A 226 -10.44 3.61 -5.00
CA THR A 226 -11.05 2.51 -5.76
C THR A 226 -12.54 2.34 -5.49
N LEU A 227 -13.02 2.73 -4.30
CA LEU A 227 -14.43 2.74 -3.93
C LEU A 227 -15.09 4.09 -4.22
N ASN A 228 -14.37 5.20 -4.02
CA ASN A 228 -14.91 6.53 -4.16
C ASN A 228 -15.17 6.92 -5.63
N ASN A 229 -14.21 6.65 -6.51
CA ASN A 229 -14.34 6.90 -7.95
C ASN A 229 -13.62 5.82 -8.75
N PRO A 230 -14.27 4.65 -8.96
CA PRO A 230 -13.65 3.50 -9.63
C PRO A 230 -13.18 3.78 -11.07
N LEU A 231 -13.75 4.81 -11.71
CA LEU A 231 -13.46 5.15 -13.10
C LEU A 231 -12.28 6.12 -13.25
N CYS A 232 -11.79 6.72 -12.19
CA CYS A 232 -10.62 7.60 -12.28
C CYS A 232 -9.34 6.80 -12.55
N ALA A 233 -8.35 7.46 -13.15
CA ALA A 233 -7.11 6.80 -13.55
C ALA A 233 -6.35 6.12 -12.40
N PRO A 234 -6.17 6.74 -11.20
CA PRO A 234 -5.55 6.06 -10.07
C PRO A 234 -6.32 4.82 -9.61
N ALA A 235 -7.67 4.89 -9.55
CA ALA A 235 -8.49 3.76 -9.12
C ALA A 235 -8.35 2.56 -10.07
N ARG A 236 -8.37 2.81 -11.38
CA ARG A 236 -8.11 1.75 -12.38
C ARG A 236 -6.72 1.16 -12.25
N ALA A 237 -5.68 1.99 -12.04
CA ALA A 237 -4.33 1.50 -11.87
C ALA A 237 -4.19 0.59 -10.63
N TYR A 238 -4.84 0.93 -9.50
CA TYR A 238 -4.90 0.06 -8.33
C TYR A 238 -5.72 -1.21 -8.56
N ALA A 239 -6.83 -1.13 -9.28
CA ALA A 239 -7.64 -2.30 -9.64
C ALA A 239 -6.85 -3.28 -10.52
N ASP A 240 -6.12 -2.76 -11.52
CA ASP A 240 -5.24 -3.57 -12.37
C ASP A 240 -4.06 -4.16 -11.57
N ALA A 241 -3.50 -3.43 -10.62
CA ALA A 241 -2.48 -3.94 -9.69
C ALA A 241 -3.02 -5.10 -8.85
N ALA A 242 -4.23 -4.97 -8.31
CA ALA A 242 -4.87 -6.03 -7.54
C ALA A 242 -5.11 -7.31 -8.37
N ARG A 243 -5.47 -7.15 -9.63
CA ARG A 243 -5.62 -8.28 -10.58
C ARG A 243 -4.29 -8.96 -10.87
N ARG A 244 -3.20 -8.19 -11.08
CA ARG A 244 -1.84 -8.74 -11.27
C ARG A 244 -1.36 -9.50 -10.04
N LEU A 245 -1.63 -9.00 -8.82
CA LEU A 245 -1.32 -9.71 -7.57
C LEU A 245 -2.03 -11.06 -7.44
N LYS A 246 -3.19 -11.22 -8.09
CA LYS A 246 -3.90 -12.50 -8.20
C LYS A 246 -3.36 -13.40 -9.31
N GLY A 247 -2.36 -12.96 -10.07
CA GLY A 247 -1.76 -13.71 -11.19
C GLY A 247 -2.47 -13.52 -12.52
N GLU A 248 -3.38 -12.53 -12.65
CA GLU A 248 -4.01 -12.23 -13.94
C GLU A 248 -3.05 -11.46 -14.85
N GLU A 249 -3.01 -11.83 -16.13
CA GLU A 249 -2.29 -11.07 -17.15
C GLU A 249 -3.06 -9.81 -17.51
N VAL A 250 -2.64 -8.68 -16.95
CA VAL A 250 -3.23 -7.37 -17.22
C VAL A 250 -2.17 -6.45 -17.82
N PRO A 251 -2.35 -5.90 -19.03
CA PRO A 251 -1.40 -4.98 -19.64
C PRO A 251 -1.11 -3.78 -18.74
N MET A 252 0.15 -3.30 -18.73
CA MET A 252 0.52 -2.11 -17.98
C MET A 252 -0.09 -0.87 -18.63
N SER A 253 -0.92 -0.15 -17.87
CA SER A 253 -1.49 1.14 -18.30
C SER A 253 -0.51 2.26 -17.95
N LEU A 254 0.13 2.85 -18.95
CA LEU A 254 0.94 4.06 -18.76
C LEU A 254 0.02 5.28 -18.66
N PRO A 255 0.22 6.18 -17.70
CA PRO A 255 -0.47 7.46 -17.67
C PRO A 255 -0.16 8.26 -18.93
N VAL A 256 -1.20 8.69 -19.63
CA VAL A 256 -1.05 9.53 -20.83
C VAL A 256 -1.17 10.99 -20.41
N GLU A 257 -0.27 11.84 -20.94
CA GLU A 257 -0.34 13.28 -20.75
C GLU A 257 -1.71 13.82 -21.18
N ARG A 258 -2.46 14.42 -20.26
CA ARG A 258 -3.68 15.16 -20.62
C ARG A 258 -3.26 16.49 -21.21
N LYS A 259 -3.01 16.55 -22.52
CA LYS A 259 -2.85 17.83 -23.22
C LYS A 259 -4.08 18.69 -22.95
N SER A 260 -3.87 19.86 -22.36
CA SER A 260 -4.93 20.83 -22.13
C SER A 260 -5.63 21.15 -23.45
N PHE A 261 -6.93 21.47 -23.39
CA PHE A 261 -7.66 21.90 -24.56
C PHE A 261 -7.00 23.16 -25.21
N LEU A 262 -6.35 23.98 -24.39
CA LEU A 262 -5.58 25.14 -24.84
C LEU A 262 -4.34 24.73 -25.63
N ASP A 263 -3.61 23.70 -25.25
CA ASP A 263 -2.44 23.22 -25.99
C ASP A 263 -2.83 22.68 -27.37
N LYS A 264 -4.00 22.02 -27.46
CA LYS A 264 -4.57 21.61 -28.76
C LYS A 264 -4.95 22.77 -29.64
N LEU A 265 -5.36 23.90 -29.06
CA LEU A 265 -5.73 25.10 -29.80
C LEU A 265 -4.51 25.86 -30.33
N PHE A 266 -3.42 25.92 -29.55
CA PHE A 266 -2.17 26.55 -29.93
C PHE A 266 -1.39 25.75 -30.97
N MET A 267 -1.39 24.40 -30.89
CA MET A 267 -0.77 23.57 -31.93
C MET A 267 -1.48 23.65 -33.28
N ARG A 268 -2.80 23.94 -33.33
CA ARG A 268 -3.53 24.17 -34.60
C ARG A 268 -3.26 25.52 -35.26
N ARG A 269 -2.63 26.47 -34.55
CA ARG A 269 -2.26 27.78 -35.10
C ARG A 269 -0.82 27.83 -35.61
N ALA A 270 -0.01 26.80 -35.37
CA ALA A 270 1.39 26.73 -35.78
C ALA A 270 1.63 25.75 -36.95
N ALA A 271 0.57 25.18 -37.53
CA ALA A 271 0.55 24.43 -38.79
C ALA A 271 -0.30 25.20 -39.83
#